data_d835c90b283226db7864a66d5871081f
#
_entry.id   d835c90b283226db7864a66d5871081f
#
_cell.length_a   1.000
_cell.length_b   1.000
_cell.length_c   1.000
_cell.angle_alpha   90.00
_cell.angle_beta   90.00
_cell.angle_gamma   90.00
#
_symmetry.space_group_name_H-M   'P 1'
#
loop_
_entity.id
_entity.type
_entity.pdbx_description
1 polymer ?
#
loop_
_entity_poly.entity_id
_entity_poly.type
_entity_poly.pdbx_seq_one_letter_code
_entity_poly.pdbx_strand_id
1 'polypeptide(L)'
;LFRSENHSLIEVQRREALSLEEEAKEAAAVILATGPLTSDALAQDLARYTGEEHLAFYDAAAPIVMADSLNTEKLFRQSRYEDADDGQGDYLNAPFNKEEYDAFIAELINADRVIMRDFETKELFQACQPIEEIARKGHDAPRYGTLKPVGLTDPRTGRRPWAAVQLR
;
A
#
# COMPACT_ATOMS: atom_id res chain seq x y z
N LEU A 1 3.95 -10.28 18.47
CA LEU A 1 4.85 -9.65 19.47
C LEU A 1 4.60 -10.23 20.86
N PHE A 2 3.39 -10.23 21.38
CA PHE A 2 3.10 -10.66 22.76
C PHE A 2 3.50 -12.11 23.10
N ARG A 3 3.43 -13.03 22.13
CA ARG A 3 3.84 -14.44 22.34
C ARG A 3 5.36 -14.62 22.28
N SER A 4 6.05 -13.84 21.47
CA SER A 4 7.50 -13.92 21.33
C SER A 4 8.22 -13.37 22.57
N GLU A 5 7.77 -12.28 23.14
CA GLU A 5 8.36 -11.64 24.32
C GLU A 5 8.34 -12.53 25.59
N ASN A 6 7.41 -13.46 25.65
CA ASN A 6 7.27 -14.39 26.80
C ASN A 6 7.86 -15.78 26.55
N HIS A 7 8.54 -15.99 25.44
CA HIS A 7 9.14 -17.29 25.11
C HIS A 7 10.55 -17.41 25.68
N SER A 8 10.84 -18.48 26.40
CA SER A 8 12.12 -18.68 27.14
C SER A 8 13.38 -18.73 26.27
N LEU A 9 13.23 -18.94 24.95
CA LEU A 9 14.34 -18.99 23.98
C LEU A 9 14.43 -17.71 23.13
N ILE A 10 13.65 -16.67 23.44
CA ILE A 10 13.63 -15.44 22.69
C ILE A 10 13.98 -14.27 23.61
N GLU A 11 15.02 -13.54 23.25
CA GLU A 11 15.37 -12.26 23.86
C GLU A 11 14.97 -11.13 22.92
N VAL A 12 14.12 -10.22 23.38
CA VAL A 12 13.68 -9.06 22.60
C VAL A 12 14.50 -7.84 23.00
N GLN A 13 15.36 -7.39 22.11
CA GLN A 13 16.14 -6.17 22.30
C GLN A 13 15.48 -5.00 21.58
N ARG A 14 15.11 -3.94 22.32
CA ARG A 14 14.47 -2.73 21.79
C ARG A 14 15.52 -1.67 21.52
N ARG A 15 16.26 -1.82 20.44
CA ARG A 15 17.27 -0.90 19.96
C ARG A 15 17.30 -0.85 18.44
N GLU A 16 17.87 0.18 17.90
CA GLU A 16 18.13 0.27 16.46
C GLU A 16 19.37 -0.58 16.13
N ALA A 17 19.23 -1.44 15.10
CA ALA A 17 20.35 -2.15 14.50
C ALA A 17 20.95 -1.28 13.40
N LEU A 18 22.22 -0.94 13.52
CA LEU A 18 22.90 -0.01 12.61
C LEU A 18 23.83 -0.72 11.62
N SER A 19 24.30 -1.92 11.96
CA SER A 19 25.29 -2.66 11.18
C SER A 19 25.05 -4.16 11.24
N LEU A 20 25.06 -4.82 10.09
CA LEU A 20 24.99 -6.28 9.99
C LEU A 20 26.21 -6.97 10.59
N GLU A 21 27.37 -6.37 10.43
CA GLU A 21 28.63 -6.92 10.98
C GLU A 21 28.58 -6.99 12.51
N GLU A 22 28.01 -5.96 13.15
CA GLU A 22 27.86 -5.95 14.60
C GLU A 22 26.86 -7.00 15.08
N GLU A 23 25.72 -7.11 14.43
CA GLU A 23 24.70 -8.10 14.78
C GLU A 23 25.16 -9.55 14.52
N ALA A 24 26.07 -9.75 13.58
CA ALA A 24 26.60 -11.05 13.25
C ALA A 24 27.72 -11.56 14.20
N LYS A 25 28.31 -10.68 15.02
CA LYS A 25 29.48 -11.05 15.84
C LYS A 25 29.24 -12.25 16.78
N GLU A 26 28.06 -12.34 17.33
CA GLU A 26 27.69 -13.38 18.31
C GLU A 26 26.56 -14.29 17.81
N ALA A 27 26.20 -14.20 16.54
CA ALA A 27 25.08 -14.93 15.95
C ALA A 27 25.56 -15.96 14.92
N ALA A 28 25.00 -17.16 14.95
CA ALA A 28 25.25 -18.19 13.93
C ALA A 28 24.59 -17.79 12.57
N ALA A 29 23.54 -16.99 12.59
CA ALA A 29 22.87 -16.46 11.42
C ALA A 29 22.11 -15.19 11.78
N VAL A 30 21.97 -14.27 10.82
CA VAL A 30 21.18 -13.05 10.93
C VAL A 30 20.06 -13.09 9.91
N ILE A 31 18.83 -12.81 10.35
CA ILE A 31 17.66 -12.69 9.48
C ILE A 31 17.19 -11.24 9.50
N LEU A 32 17.23 -10.58 8.36
CA LEU A 32 16.69 -9.24 8.17
C LEU A 32 15.22 -9.32 7.79
N ALA A 33 14.36 -8.79 8.63
CA ALA A 33 12.91 -8.73 8.40
C ALA A 33 12.36 -7.35 8.78
N THR A 34 13.11 -6.29 8.50
CA THR A 34 12.85 -4.91 8.92
C THR A 34 11.80 -4.20 8.06
N GLY A 35 11.52 -4.73 6.87
CA GLY A 35 10.50 -4.20 5.97
C GLY A 35 10.84 -2.83 5.37
N PRO A 36 9.84 -2.10 4.87
CA PRO A 36 10.05 -0.86 4.11
C PRO A 36 10.47 0.33 4.99
N LEU A 37 10.33 0.23 6.31
CA LEU A 37 10.75 1.26 7.26
C LEU A 37 12.15 1.02 7.83
N THR A 38 12.98 0.25 7.15
CA THR A 38 14.39 0.06 7.50
C THR A 38 15.09 1.42 7.62
N SER A 39 15.87 1.61 8.69
CA SER A 39 16.61 2.86 8.89
C SER A 39 17.65 3.10 7.80
N ASP A 40 17.94 4.36 7.55
CA ASP A 40 18.91 4.73 6.52
C ASP A 40 20.32 4.16 6.80
N ALA A 41 20.70 4.08 8.08
CA ALA A 41 21.98 3.50 8.49
C ALA A 41 22.06 2.01 8.13
N LEU A 42 21.06 1.21 8.50
CA LEU A 42 21.02 -0.21 8.19
C LEU A 42 20.87 -0.47 6.68
N ALA A 43 20.10 0.35 5.97
CA ALA A 43 19.96 0.26 4.52
C ALA A 43 21.29 0.51 3.80
N GLN A 44 22.06 1.52 4.21
CA GLN A 44 23.39 1.79 3.67
C GLN A 44 24.40 0.68 3.98
N ASP A 45 24.34 0.12 5.18
CA ASP A 45 25.22 -0.99 5.56
C ASP A 45 24.90 -2.24 4.73
N LEU A 46 23.61 -2.54 4.53
CA LEU A 46 23.13 -3.63 3.69
C LEU A 46 23.58 -3.46 2.22
N ALA A 47 23.47 -2.25 1.67
CA ALA A 47 23.95 -1.93 0.33
C ALA A 47 25.46 -2.21 0.18
N ARG A 48 26.25 -1.81 1.16
CA ARG A 48 27.71 -2.11 1.20
C ARG A 48 27.99 -3.60 1.29
N TYR A 49 27.22 -4.33 2.10
CA TYR A 49 27.42 -5.76 2.33
C TYR A 49 27.05 -6.60 1.10
N THR A 50 25.99 -6.24 0.37
CA THR A 50 25.53 -6.94 -0.82
C THR A 50 26.28 -6.52 -2.09
N GLY A 51 26.94 -5.36 -2.08
CA GLY A 51 27.52 -4.74 -3.27
C GLY A 51 26.50 -4.16 -4.23
N GLU A 52 25.21 -4.07 -3.82
CA GLU A 52 24.13 -3.54 -4.62
C GLU A 52 23.95 -2.04 -4.33
N GLU A 53 24.07 -1.21 -5.36
CA GLU A 53 23.88 0.23 -5.23
C GLU A 53 22.42 0.63 -5.02
N HIS A 54 21.48 -0.29 -5.29
CA HIS A 54 20.04 -0.01 -5.28
C HIS A 54 19.27 -1.04 -4.46
N LEU A 55 19.11 -0.78 -3.17
CA LEU A 55 18.11 -1.44 -2.34
C LEU A 55 16.83 -0.62 -2.40
N ALA A 56 15.83 -1.12 -3.12
CA ALA A 56 14.53 -0.50 -3.16
C ALA A 56 13.70 -0.93 -1.92
N PHE A 57 13.51 -0.01 -1.00
CA PHE A 57 12.53 -0.16 0.08
C PHE A 57 11.30 0.67 -0.28
N TYR A 58 10.14 0.05 -0.22
CA TYR A 58 8.89 0.71 -0.55
C TYR A 58 7.86 0.44 0.55
N ASP A 59 7.31 1.51 1.11
CA ASP A 59 6.18 1.42 2.02
C ASP A 59 4.87 1.39 1.21
N ALA A 60 4.31 0.19 1.09
CA ALA A 60 3.04 -0.05 0.42
C ALA A 60 1.85 0.02 1.39
N ALA A 61 1.95 0.76 2.49
CA ALA A 61 0.86 0.91 3.44
C ALA A 61 -0.37 1.52 2.75
N ALA A 62 -1.49 0.82 2.82
CA ALA A 62 -2.75 1.36 2.34
C ALA A 62 -3.21 2.53 3.23
N PRO A 63 -3.74 3.63 2.67
CA PRO A 63 -4.32 4.70 3.46
C PRO A 63 -5.44 4.17 4.37
N ILE A 64 -5.46 4.64 5.61
CA ILE A 64 -6.52 4.33 6.58
C ILE A 64 -7.44 5.53 6.69
N VAL A 65 -8.74 5.30 6.56
CA VAL A 65 -9.77 6.33 6.76
C VAL A 65 -10.65 5.97 7.94
N MET A 66 -11.11 6.97 8.67
CA MET A 66 -12.04 6.77 9.78
C MET A 66 -13.42 6.37 9.25
N ALA A 67 -14.04 5.35 9.85
CA ALA A 67 -15.32 4.84 9.38
C ALA A 67 -16.45 5.89 9.46
N ASP A 68 -16.41 6.74 10.48
CA ASP A 68 -17.37 7.84 10.69
C ASP A 68 -17.18 9.03 9.72
N SER A 69 -16.03 9.09 9.02
CA SER A 69 -15.80 10.09 7.97
C SER A 69 -16.42 9.70 6.62
N LEU A 70 -16.93 8.46 6.50
CA LEU A 70 -17.46 7.94 5.25
C LEU A 70 -18.94 8.30 5.05
N ASN A 71 -19.27 8.81 3.88
CA ASN A 71 -20.68 8.95 3.48
C ASN A 71 -21.22 7.62 2.98
N THR A 72 -21.80 6.83 3.90
CA THR A 72 -22.30 5.48 3.63
C THR A 72 -23.45 5.43 2.63
N GLU A 73 -24.18 6.54 2.40
CA GLU A 73 -25.25 6.60 1.39
C GLU A 73 -24.71 6.52 -0.05
N LYS A 74 -23.43 6.88 -0.23
CA LYS A 74 -22.76 6.84 -1.54
C LYS A 74 -21.99 5.54 -1.75
N LEU A 75 -21.90 4.69 -0.75
CA LEU A 75 -21.11 3.47 -0.77
C LEU A 75 -22.02 2.24 -0.88
N PHE A 76 -21.48 1.13 -1.37
CA PHE A 76 -22.17 -0.15 -1.38
C PHE A 76 -21.23 -1.30 -1.04
N ARG A 77 -21.78 -2.36 -0.41
CA ARG A 77 -21.02 -3.57 -0.10
C ARG A 77 -21.12 -4.55 -1.25
N GLN A 78 -19.98 -5.02 -1.71
CA GLN A 78 -19.91 -6.10 -2.70
C GLN A 78 -18.47 -6.63 -2.78
N SER A 79 -18.33 -7.95 -2.84
CA SER A 79 -17.11 -8.59 -3.33
C SER A 79 -17.15 -8.67 -4.87
N ARG A 80 -16.00 -8.69 -5.51
CA ARG A 80 -15.96 -8.74 -6.98
C ARG A 80 -16.52 -10.05 -7.50
N TYR A 81 -17.30 -9.96 -8.55
CA TYR A 81 -17.95 -11.09 -9.22
C TYR A 81 -19.03 -11.83 -8.40
N GLU A 82 -19.43 -11.25 -7.26
CA GLU A 82 -20.58 -11.69 -6.48
C GLU A 82 -21.80 -10.83 -6.81
N ASP A 83 -23.00 -11.40 -6.56
CA ASP A 83 -24.23 -10.65 -6.75
C ASP A 83 -24.32 -9.49 -5.79
N ALA A 84 -24.74 -8.33 -6.29
CA ALA A 84 -24.85 -7.10 -5.51
C ALA A 84 -26.02 -7.12 -4.50
N ASP A 85 -26.87 -8.13 -4.56
CA ASP A 85 -28.17 -8.12 -3.88
C ASP A 85 -28.14 -8.55 -2.42
N ASP A 86 -27.05 -9.14 -1.92
CA ASP A 86 -27.02 -9.67 -0.55
C ASP A 86 -26.51 -8.68 0.50
N GLY A 87 -25.88 -7.59 0.09
CA GLY A 87 -25.31 -6.57 1.00
C GLY A 87 -24.21 -7.09 1.95
N GLN A 88 -23.71 -8.31 1.72
CA GLN A 88 -22.77 -9.01 2.60
C GLN A 88 -21.33 -9.03 2.08
N GLY A 89 -21.03 -8.35 0.99
CA GLY A 89 -19.68 -8.31 0.43
C GLY A 89 -18.62 -7.83 1.41
N ASP A 90 -17.41 -8.35 1.29
CA ASP A 90 -16.26 -8.05 2.17
C ASP A 90 -15.76 -6.62 2.02
N TYR A 91 -16.08 -5.96 0.92
CA TYR A 91 -15.57 -4.63 0.60
C TYR A 91 -16.69 -3.59 0.58
N LEU A 92 -16.35 -2.41 1.09
CA LEU A 92 -17.14 -1.21 0.91
C LEU A 92 -16.62 -0.47 -0.31
N ASN A 93 -17.44 -0.31 -1.34
CA ASN A 93 -17.04 0.26 -2.61
C ASN A 93 -17.54 1.70 -2.73
N ALA A 94 -16.63 2.64 -3.04
CA ALA A 94 -16.94 4.00 -3.42
C ALA A 94 -16.91 4.12 -4.95
N PRO A 95 -18.07 4.13 -5.61
CA PRO A 95 -18.11 4.22 -7.07
C PRO A 95 -17.91 5.65 -7.55
N PHE A 96 -17.25 5.78 -8.68
CA PHE A 96 -17.13 7.02 -9.44
C PHE A 96 -17.93 6.94 -10.75
N ASN A 97 -18.60 8.01 -11.11
CA ASN A 97 -18.90 8.30 -12.49
C ASN A 97 -17.66 8.88 -13.21
N LYS A 98 -17.76 9.23 -14.49
CA LYS A 98 -16.60 9.73 -15.24
C LYS A 98 -16.12 11.09 -14.72
N GLU A 99 -17.04 12.00 -14.47
CA GLU A 99 -16.76 13.36 -14.00
C GLU A 99 -16.10 13.35 -12.61
N GLU A 100 -16.62 12.53 -11.70
CA GLU A 100 -16.05 12.35 -10.36
C GLU A 100 -14.65 11.72 -10.42
N TYR A 101 -14.44 10.77 -11.32
CA TYR A 101 -13.14 10.17 -11.55
C TYR A 101 -12.13 11.19 -12.08
N ASP A 102 -12.52 11.96 -13.09
CA ASP A 102 -11.65 12.98 -13.69
C ASP A 102 -11.24 14.03 -12.63
N ALA A 103 -12.18 14.47 -11.79
CA ALA A 103 -11.89 15.38 -10.69
C ALA A 103 -10.96 14.76 -9.64
N PHE A 104 -11.22 13.52 -9.24
CA PHE A 104 -10.38 12.80 -8.28
C PHE A 104 -8.93 12.63 -8.78
N ILE A 105 -8.74 12.25 -10.04
CA ILE A 105 -7.41 12.11 -10.62
C ILE A 105 -6.67 13.44 -10.69
N ALA A 106 -7.40 14.53 -11.03
CA ALA A 106 -6.82 15.87 -11.05
C ALA A 106 -6.33 16.30 -9.65
N GLU A 107 -7.14 16.11 -8.61
CA GLU A 107 -6.77 16.40 -7.22
C GLU A 107 -5.59 15.53 -6.77
N LEU A 108 -5.62 14.23 -7.07
CA LEU A 108 -4.58 13.29 -6.71
C LEU A 108 -3.21 13.67 -7.31
N ILE A 109 -3.18 14.09 -8.57
CA ILE A 109 -1.94 14.48 -9.26
C ILE A 109 -1.38 15.79 -8.69
N ASN A 110 -2.24 16.69 -8.24
CA ASN A 110 -1.88 18.00 -7.70
C ASN A 110 -1.66 18.01 -6.19
N ALA A 111 -2.01 16.93 -5.49
CA ALA A 111 -1.82 16.83 -4.03
C ALA A 111 -0.36 16.91 -3.62
N ASP A 112 -0.13 17.42 -2.41
CA ASP A 112 1.19 17.41 -1.79
C ASP A 112 1.67 15.97 -1.59
N ARG A 113 2.95 15.75 -1.88
CA ARG A 113 3.56 14.42 -1.83
C ARG A 113 4.52 14.31 -0.67
N VAL A 114 4.57 13.14 -0.07
CA VAL A 114 5.69 12.80 0.80
C VAL A 114 6.97 12.81 -0.03
N ILE A 115 8.01 13.47 0.46
CA ILE A 115 9.34 13.45 -0.17
C ILE A 115 9.84 12.01 -0.14
N MET A 116 9.98 11.42 -1.31
CA MET A 116 10.55 10.07 -1.43
C MET A 116 12.03 10.11 -1.04
N ARG A 117 12.49 9.10 -0.33
CA ARG A 117 13.91 8.93 -0.02
C ARG A 117 14.68 8.60 -1.30
N ASP A 118 15.95 9.00 -1.38
CA ASP A 118 16.76 8.86 -2.60
C ASP A 118 16.84 7.43 -3.14
N PHE A 119 16.70 6.42 -2.27
CA PHE A 119 16.71 5.01 -2.66
C PHE A 119 15.34 4.47 -3.12
N GLU A 120 14.24 5.22 -2.91
CA GLU A 120 12.88 4.81 -3.31
C GLU A 120 12.56 5.11 -4.78
N THR A 121 13.42 5.85 -5.49
CA THR A 121 13.04 6.55 -6.72
C THR A 121 13.21 5.77 -8.02
N LYS A 122 13.87 4.62 -8.07
CA LYS A 122 14.30 4.14 -9.40
C LYS A 122 13.67 2.84 -9.92
N GLU A 123 13.24 1.91 -9.10
CA GLU A 123 12.70 0.63 -9.60
C GLU A 123 11.55 0.08 -8.74
N LEU A 124 10.45 0.80 -8.70
CA LEU A 124 9.23 0.29 -8.10
C LEU A 124 8.63 -0.81 -8.99
N PHE A 125 8.37 -1.99 -8.44
CA PHE A 125 7.56 -2.99 -9.13
C PHE A 125 6.25 -2.37 -9.58
N GLN A 126 5.90 -2.51 -10.85
CA GLN A 126 4.72 -1.85 -11.43
C GLN A 126 3.43 -2.11 -10.64
N ALA A 127 3.33 -3.26 -9.98
CA ALA A 127 2.15 -3.65 -9.20
C ALA A 127 2.04 -2.97 -7.82
N CYS A 128 3.14 -2.40 -7.30
CA CYS A 128 3.21 -1.81 -5.95
C CYS A 128 3.44 -0.29 -5.98
N GLN A 129 3.20 0.37 -7.10
CA GLN A 129 3.37 1.82 -7.20
C GLN A 129 2.24 2.56 -6.48
N PRO A 130 2.55 3.73 -5.86
CA PRO A 130 1.53 4.63 -5.36
C PRO A 130 0.54 5.01 -6.45
N ILE A 131 -0.71 5.19 -6.08
CA ILE A 131 -1.76 5.51 -7.05
C ILE A 131 -1.49 6.82 -7.80
N GLU A 132 -0.88 7.80 -7.16
CA GLU A 132 -0.46 9.05 -7.78
C GLU A 132 0.61 8.85 -8.86
N GLU A 133 1.53 7.90 -8.69
CA GLU A 133 2.53 7.55 -9.70
C GLU A 133 1.89 6.81 -10.89
N ILE A 134 0.91 5.96 -10.61
CA ILE A 134 0.12 5.31 -11.67
C ILE A 134 -0.66 6.35 -12.46
N ALA A 135 -1.32 7.31 -11.77
CA ALA A 135 -2.09 8.38 -12.39
C ALA A 135 -1.23 9.31 -13.27
N ARG A 136 0.02 9.58 -12.87
CA ARG A 136 0.98 10.38 -13.67
C ARG A 136 1.41 9.72 -14.95
N LYS A 137 1.43 8.38 -15.00
CA LYS A 137 1.76 7.62 -16.21
C LYS A 137 0.63 7.65 -17.25
N GLY A 138 -0.58 7.92 -16.82
CA GLY A 138 -1.75 8.07 -17.69
C GLY A 138 -3.01 8.26 -16.88
N HIS A 139 -3.84 9.22 -17.29
CA HIS A 139 -5.09 9.59 -16.62
C HIS A 139 -5.98 8.37 -16.30
N ASP A 140 -6.11 7.44 -17.23
CA ASP A 140 -6.94 6.25 -17.08
C ASP A 140 -6.20 5.05 -16.46
N ALA A 141 -4.89 5.14 -16.22
CA ALA A 141 -4.10 4.02 -15.72
C ALA A 141 -4.62 3.44 -14.38
N PRO A 142 -5.03 4.25 -13.37
CA PRO A 142 -5.61 3.72 -12.14
C PRO A 142 -6.89 2.92 -12.35
N ARG A 143 -7.69 3.25 -13.35
CA ARG A 143 -8.94 2.59 -13.68
C ARG A 143 -8.74 1.17 -14.22
N TYR A 144 -7.58 0.87 -14.78
CA TYR A 144 -7.19 -0.48 -15.20
C TYR A 144 -6.40 -1.25 -14.13
N GLY A 145 -6.07 -0.59 -13.03
CA GLY A 145 -5.31 -1.13 -11.90
C GLY A 145 -6.08 -1.08 -10.58
N THR A 146 -5.66 -0.18 -9.72
CA THR A 146 -6.13 -0.04 -8.32
C THR A 146 -7.60 0.36 -8.21
N LEU A 147 -8.12 1.14 -9.15
CA LEU A 147 -9.51 1.61 -9.18
C LEU A 147 -10.38 0.88 -10.21
N LYS A 148 -9.98 -0.31 -10.65
CA LYS A 148 -10.73 -1.02 -11.69
C LYS A 148 -12.16 -1.33 -11.22
N PRO A 149 -13.19 -1.09 -12.06
CA PRO A 149 -14.59 -1.33 -11.72
C PRO A 149 -15.06 -2.75 -12.09
N VAL A 150 -14.20 -3.60 -12.62
CA VAL A 150 -14.57 -4.93 -13.14
C VAL A 150 -15.08 -5.82 -12.01
N GLY A 151 -16.20 -6.50 -12.24
CA GLY A 151 -16.85 -7.38 -11.27
C GLY A 151 -17.66 -6.63 -10.20
N LEU A 152 -17.91 -5.33 -10.39
CA LEU A 152 -18.76 -4.52 -9.51
C LEU A 152 -20.00 -4.03 -10.26
N THR A 153 -21.12 -3.99 -9.55
CA THR A 153 -22.38 -3.38 -10.01
C THR A 153 -22.88 -2.43 -8.94
N ASP A 154 -22.97 -1.15 -9.27
CA ASP A 154 -23.55 -0.15 -8.35
C ASP A 154 -25.06 -0.40 -8.23
N PRO A 155 -25.59 -0.75 -7.06
CA PRO A 155 -27.01 -1.07 -6.88
C PRO A 155 -27.93 0.13 -7.15
N ARG A 156 -27.41 1.35 -7.04
CA ARG A 156 -28.20 2.58 -7.30
C ARG A 156 -28.47 2.81 -8.78
N THR A 157 -27.58 2.34 -9.63
CA THR A 157 -27.67 2.52 -11.09
C THR A 157 -27.94 1.22 -11.85
N GLY A 158 -27.75 0.06 -11.20
CA GLY A 158 -27.78 -1.24 -11.83
C GLY A 158 -26.67 -1.45 -12.87
N ARG A 159 -25.63 -0.63 -12.86
CA ARG A 159 -24.56 -0.60 -13.86
C ARG A 159 -23.19 -0.67 -13.22
N ARG A 160 -22.22 -1.09 -14.01
CA ARG A 160 -20.81 -1.00 -13.62
C ARG A 160 -20.41 0.48 -13.45
N PRO A 161 -19.79 0.87 -12.31
CA PRO A 161 -19.26 2.23 -12.16
C PRO A 161 -18.13 2.50 -13.15
N TRP A 162 -17.80 3.77 -13.36
CA TRP A 162 -16.65 4.15 -14.19
C TRP A 162 -15.32 3.70 -13.56
N ALA A 163 -15.18 3.89 -12.28
CA ALA A 163 -14.10 3.42 -11.43
C ALA A 163 -14.64 3.18 -10.01
N ALA A 164 -13.88 2.51 -9.14
CA ALA A 164 -14.25 2.36 -7.74
C ALA A 164 -13.04 2.27 -6.82
N VAL A 165 -13.09 2.97 -5.68
CA VAL A 165 -12.22 2.71 -4.53
C VAL A 165 -12.84 1.59 -3.70
N GLN A 166 -12.05 0.59 -3.36
CA GLN A 166 -12.46 -0.48 -2.45
C GLN A 166 -11.83 -0.27 -1.07
N LEU A 167 -12.68 -0.16 -0.06
CA LEU A 167 -12.30 -0.06 1.35
C LEU A 167 -12.54 -1.42 2.03
N ARG A 168 -11.64 -1.77 2.95
CA ARG A 168 -11.68 -3.04 3.68
C ARG A 168 -11.77 -2.81 5.18
#